data_9a0ec08873c4d8e10da65c72b50e4a64
#
_entry.id   9a0ec08873c4d8e10da65c72b50e4a64
#
_cell.length_a   1.000
_cell.length_b   1.000
_cell.length_c   1.000
_cell.angle_alpha   90.00
_cell.angle_beta   90.00
_cell.angle_gamma   90.00
#
_symmetry.space_group_name_H-M   'P 1'
#
loop_
_entity.id
_entity.type
_entity.pdbx_description
1 polymer ?
#
loop_
_entity_poly.entity_id
_entity_poly.type
_entity_poly.pdbx_seq_one_letter_code
_entity_poly.pdbx_strand_id
1 'polypeptide(L)'
;MGVALSILGPSVSYLEDRLAVGAGAIGILFASSAVGNFVGAMLGGRWIETIGGHATLNVGVVGFVAGVMCIAAGSHYWLVLVGVTLVGAATGAADAGMNTMVVWARVGKAGPALNALHLMFGIGALLAPLAVDRSLAWSDDLWLVAALVTVLGVVSASSITRHEAPSSPTAEDHVERPPLNNTVTAVVAFFFLLYVGAEIGFGGWIFTYAEDAGLEGSRPALVTATFWGAFAIGRLLAIPVNRVVRPVTIVVTSCSLSVVALGTMVVADGARWSVWIGAAIYGLSAGPQYPTMIALVDARLSLTAKATAWIVGAAAIGALIVPTGIGPLIDASGSSTMPKVVLGVSAAGLVWSLVVGRVISRASAPDRTDVLRPA
;
A
#
# COMPACT_ATOMS: atom_id res chain seq x y z
N MET A 1 -1.79 0.41 -10.96
CA MET A 1 -1.92 0.40 -9.48
C MET A 1 -0.68 0.96 -8.80
N GLY A 2 0.51 0.39 -8.95
CA GLY A 2 1.73 0.93 -8.33
C GLY A 2 1.97 2.41 -8.68
N VAL A 3 1.78 2.79 -9.95
CA VAL A 3 1.84 4.20 -10.38
C VAL A 3 0.81 5.05 -9.63
N ALA A 4 -0.43 4.58 -9.49
CA ALA A 4 -1.50 5.33 -8.81
C ALA A 4 -1.17 5.62 -7.34
N LEU A 5 -0.56 4.65 -6.65
CA LEU A 5 -0.21 4.81 -5.24
C LEU A 5 0.92 5.82 -5.03
N SER A 6 1.90 5.85 -5.93
CA SER A 6 3.13 6.62 -5.75
C SER A 6 3.25 7.88 -6.61
N ILE A 7 2.21 8.24 -7.39
CA ILE A 7 2.22 9.44 -8.22
C ILE A 7 2.01 10.72 -7.40
N LEU A 8 1.19 10.66 -6.34
CA LEU A 8 0.78 11.86 -5.60
C LEU A 8 1.95 12.46 -4.79
N GLY A 9 2.76 11.63 -4.11
CA GLY A 9 3.89 12.11 -3.32
C GLY A 9 4.86 13.00 -4.10
N PRO A 10 5.43 12.56 -5.22
CA PRO A 10 6.31 13.38 -6.06
C PRO A 10 5.65 14.59 -6.72
N SER A 11 4.32 14.63 -6.73
CA SER A 11 3.56 15.76 -7.28
C SER A 11 3.19 16.81 -6.22
N VAL A 12 3.54 16.59 -4.94
CA VAL A 12 3.11 17.46 -3.82
C VAL A 12 3.55 18.90 -4.06
N SER A 13 4.84 19.16 -4.18
CA SER A 13 5.39 20.51 -4.31
C SER A 13 4.83 21.23 -5.55
N TYR A 14 4.72 20.50 -6.68
CA TYR A 14 4.09 21.03 -7.89
C TYR A 14 2.60 21.41 -7.67
N LEU A 15 1.86 20.58 -6.94
CA LEU A 15 0.44 20.84 -6.66
C LEU A 15 0.26 21.96 -5.64
N GLU A 16 1.14 22.06 -4.64
CA GLU A 16 1.14 23.18 -3.69
C GLU A 16 1.33 24.51 -4.39
N ASP A 17 2.33 24.62 -5.25
CA ASP A 17 2.63 25.82 -6.03
C ASP A 17 1.51 26.15 -7.02
N ARG A 18 1.05 25.15 -7.80
CA ARG A 18 0.02 25.36 -8.83
C ARG A 18 -1.34 25.76 -8.27
N LEU A 19 -1.71 25.21 -7.11
CA LEU A 19 -3.02 25.43 -6.49
C LEU A 19 -2.98 26.50 -5.40
N ALA A 20 -1.79 27.02 -5.07
CA ALA A 20 -1.54 27.95 -3.98
C ALA A 20 -2.14 27.46 -2.64
N VAL A 21 -1.82 26.21 -2.28
CA VAL A 21 -2.30 25.54 -1.05
C VAL A 21 -1.12 25.02 -0.24
N GLY A 22 -1.31 24.79 1.06
CA GLY A 22 -0.31 24.17 1.92
C GLY A 22 -0.42 22.66 1.98
N ALA A 23 0.54 22.03 2.68
CA ALA A 23 0.63 20.58 2.88
C ALA A 23 -0.62 19.97 3.54
N GLY A 24 -1.31 20.74 4.38
CA GLY A 24 -2.59 20.32 4.97
C GLY A 24 -3.67 20.03 3.93
N ALA A 25 -3.77 20.87 2.88
CA ALA A 25 -4.72 20.65 1.78
C ALA A 25 -4.29 19.45 0.93
N ILE A 26 -2.98 19.24 0.72
CA ILE A 26 -2.47 18.03 0.06
C ILE A 26 -2.77 16.78 0.91
N GLY A 27 -2.69 16.88 2.23
CA GLY A 27 -3.13 15.82 3.14
C GLY A 27 -4.58 15.37 2.89
N ILE A 28 -5.48 16.30 2.58
CA ILE A 28 -6.87 15.98 2.19
C ILE A 28 -6.93 15.23 0.85
N LEU A 29 -6.03 15.49 -0.10
CA LEU A 29 -5.93 14.70 -1.34
C LEU A 29 -5.56 13.25 -1.04
N PHE A 30 -4.63 12.98 -0.12
CA PHE A 30 -4.34 11.61 0.33
C PHE A 30 -5.58 10.95 0.95
N ALA A 31 -6.31 11.68 1.81
CA ALA A 31 -7.56 11.19 2.39
C ALA A 31 -8.59 10.83 1.31
N SER A 32 -8.79 11.71 0.33
CA SER A 32 -9.76 11.49 -0.75
C SER A 32 -9.38 10.30 -1.63
N SER A 33 -8.08 10.10 -1.90
CA SER A 33 -7.57 8.90 -2.58
C SER A 33 -7.89 7.63 -1.80
N ALA A 34 -7.65 7.62 -0.49
CA ALA A 34 -7.91 6.46 0.37
C ALA A 34 -9.41 6.13 0.45
N VAL A 35 -10.27 7.15 0.59
CA VAL A 35 -11.73 6.99 0.55
C VAL A 35 -12.18 6.46 -0.81
N GLY A 36 -11.66 7.05 -1.89
CA GLY A 36 -11.92 6.57 -3.26
C GLY A 36 -11.53 5.09 -3.41
N ASN A 37 -10.34 4.71 -2.96
CA ASN A 37 -9.85 3.33 -3.03
C ASN A 37 -10.76 2.36 -2.27
N PHE A 38 -11.17 2.71 -1.06
CA PHE A 38 -12.09 1.89 -0.28
C PHE A 38 -13.44 1.70 -0.99
N VAL A 39 -14.05 2.78 -1.47
CA VAL A 39 -15.32 2.74 -2.21
C VAL A 39 -15.16 1.94 -3.50
N GLY A 40 -14.07 2.18 -4.23
CA GLY A 40 -13.76 1.48 -5.47
C GLY A 40 -13.57 -0.02 -5.26
N ALA A 41 -12.90 -0.45 -4.20
CA ALA A 41 -12.75 -1.87 -3.86
C ALA A 41 -14.09 -2.55 -3.55
N MET A 42 -14.97 -1.86 -2.81
CA MET A 42 -16.33 -2.35 -2.52
C MET A 42 -17.17 -2.48 -3.81
N LEU A 43 -17.16 -1.45 -4.65
CA LEU A 43 -17.88 -1.45 -5.92
C LEU A 43 -17.29 -2.48 -6.89
N GLY A 44 -15.96 -2.57 -6.96
CA GLY A 44 -15.26 -3.53 -7.79
C GLY A 44 -15.63 -4.97 -7.47
N GLY A 45 -15.69 -5.34 -6.18
CA GLY A 45 -16.17 -6.64 -5.74
C GLY A 45 -17.58 -6.94 -6.26
N ARG A 46 -18.49 -5.97 -6.13
CA ARG A 46 -19.88 -6.11 -6.60
C ARG A 46 -19.98 -6.14 -8.14
N TRP A 47 -19.18 -5.36 -8.84
CA TRP A 47 -19.14 -5.33 -10.31
C TRP A 47 -18.60 -6.63 -10.89
N ILE A 48 -17.63 -7.28 -10.24
CA ILE A 48 -17.16 -8.61 -10.66
C ILE A 48 -18.31 -9.61 -10.75
N GLU A 49 -19.24 -9.58 -9.79
CA GLU A 49 -20.40 -10.47 -9.75
C GLU A 49 -21.49 -10.08 -10.75
N THR A 50 -21.65 -8.77 -11.05
CA THR A 50 -22.78 -8.26 -11.86
C THR A 50 -22.43 -8.04 -13.33
N ILE A 51 -21.26 -7.49 -13.63
CA ILE A 51 -20.82 -7.18 -15.01
C ILE A 51 -19.58 -7.98 -15.43
N GLY A 52 -19.02 -8.77 -14.52
CA GLY A 52 -17.86 -9.64 -14.76
C GLY A 52 -16.52 -8.94 -14.56
N GLY A 53 -15.48 -9.74 -14.31
CA GLY A 53 -14.14 -9.24 -13.98
C GLY A 53 -13.50 -8.38 -15.08
N HIS A 54 -13.67 -8.75 -16.35
CA HIS A 54 -13.14 -8.01 -17.50
C HIS A 54 -13.74 -6.59 -17.59
N ALA A 55 -15.05 -6.45 -17.48
CA ALA A 55 -15.73 -5.16 -17.52
C ALA A 55 -15.30 -4.28 -16.32
N THR A 56 -15.19 -4.87 -15.13
CA THR A 56 -14.71 -4.20 -13.91
C THR A 56 -13.30 -3.64 -14.11
N LEU A 57 -12.38 -4.40 -14.69
CA LEU A 57 -11.04 -3.91 -14.98
C LEU A 57 -11.03 -2.77 -15.98
N ASN A 58 -11.84 -2.84 -17.04
CA ASN A 58 -11.95 -1.76 -18.03
C ASN A 58 -12.51 -0.48 -17.40
N VAL A 59 -13.53 -0.57 -16.55
CA VAL A 59 -14.05 0.57 -15.79
C VAL A 59 -12.94 1.17 -14.90
N GLY A 60 -12.15 0.32 -14.23
CA GLY A 60 -10.99 0.75 -13.46
C GLY A 60 -9.95 1.50 -14.32
N VAL A 61 -9.60 0.96 -15.50
CA VAL A 61 -8.66 1.63 -16.43
C VAL A 61 -9.19 2.98 -16.89
N VAL A 62 -10.45 3.06 -17.31
CA VAL A 62 -11.08 4.32 -17.75
C VAL A 62 -11.11 5.33 -16.60
N GLY A 63 -11.54 4.92 -15.41
CA GLY A 63 -11.56 5.78 -14.22
C GLY A 63 -10.16 6.29 -13.84
N PHE A 64 -9.13 5.43 -13.95
CA PHE A 64 -7.75 5.82 -13.68
C PHE A 64 -7.25 6.87 -14.67
N VAL A 65 -7.44 6.65 -15.97
CA VAL A 65 -7.08 7.62 -17.01
C VAL A 65 -7.83 8.94 -16.81
N ALA A 66 -9.13 8.89 -16.60
CA ALA A 66 -9.95 10.11 -16.36
C ALA A 66 -9.45 10.86 -15.11
N GLY A 67 -9.14 10.17 -14.03
CA GLY A 67 -8.62 10.77 -12.80
C GLY A 67 -7.27 11.47 -13.01
N VAL A 68 -6.31 10.81 -13.69
CA VAL A 68 -5.02 11.43 -13.98
C VAL A 68 -5.16 12.61 -14.94
N MET A 69 -6.06 12.55 -15.92
CA MET A 69 -6.38 13.69 -16.79
C MET A 69 -6.96 14.88 -16.00
N CYS A 70 -7.84 14.62 -15.02
CA CYS A 70 -8.35 15.66 -14.13
C CYS A 70 -7.23 16.30 -13.30
N ILE A 71 -6.27 15.53 -12.81
CA ILE A 71 -5.11 16.04 -12.06
C ILE A 71 -4.22 16.91 -12.98
N ALA A 72 -3.90 16.43 -14.17
CA ALA A 72 -3.07 17.15 -15.12
C ALA A 72 -3.74 18.45 -15.61
N ALA A 73 -5.05 18.42 -15.91
CA ALA A 73 -5.83 19.60 -16.32
C ALA A 73 -6.19 20.54 -15.15
N GLY A 74 -6.05 20.09 -13.89
CA GLY A 74 -6.57 20.77 -12.72
C GLY A 74 -5.93 22.13 -12.45
N SER A 75 -6.64 23.21 -12.77
CA SER A 75 -6.31 24.60 -12.37
C SER A 75 -6.94 25.00 -11.03
N HIS A 76 -7.83 24.15 -10.50
CA HIS A 76 -8.54 24.38 -9.25
C HIS A 76 -8.48 23.17 -8.35
N TYR A 77 -8.32 23.39 -7.05
CA TYR A 77 -8.21 22.36 -6.04
C TYR A 77 -9.30 21.28 -6.12
N TRP A 78 -10.57 21.68 -6.36
CA TRP A 78 -11.69 20.74 -6.43
C TRP A 78 -11.61 19.78 -7.63
N LEU A 79 -11.05 20.21 -8.75
CA LEU A 79 -10.87 19.33 -9.92
C LEU A 79 -9.78 18.31 -9.63
N VAL A 80 -8.68 18.70 -8.99
CA VAL A 80 -7.62 17.80 -8.54
C VAL A 80 -8.14 16.82 -7.49
N LEU A 81 -8.96 17.28 -6.53
CA LEU A 81 -9.59 16.43 -5.51
C LEU A 81 -10.46 15.34 -6.16
N VAL A 82 -11.30 15.71 -7.13
CA VAL A 82 -12.10 14.73 -7.90
C VAL A 82 -11.19 13.77 -8.65
N GLY A 83 -10.15 14.27 -9.30
CA GLY A 83 -9.18 13.44 -10.04
C GLY A 83 -8.50 12.40 -9.14
N VAL A 84 -8.00 12.83 -7.98
CA VAL A 84 -7.34 11.95 -7.01
C VAL A 84 -8.32 10.93 -6.41
N THR A 85 -9.56 11.33 -6.15
CA THR A 85 -10.63 10.41 -5.69
C THR A 85 -10.94 9.35 -6.74
N LEU A 86 -11.02 9.74 -8.02
CA LEU A 86 -11.24 8.81 -9.14
C LEU A 86 -10.07 7.84 -9.31
N VAL A 87 -8.82 8.32 -9.21
CA VAL A 87 -7.62 7.47 -9.22
C VAL A 87 -7.70 6.45 -8.10
N GLY A 88 -8.05 6.87 -6.88
CA GLY A 88 -8.25 5.97 -5.76
C GLY A 88 -9.33 4.92 -6.06
N ALA A 89 -10.52 5.34 -6.49
CA ALA A 89 -11.64 4.44 -6.76
C ALA A 89 -11.32 3.44 -7.89
N ALA A 90 -10.71 3.92 -8.96
CA ALA A 90 -10.25 3.08 -10.08
C ALA A 90 -9.24 2.03 -9.63
N THR A 91 -8.29 2.43 -8.78
CA THR A 91 -7.26 1.55 -8.23
C THR A 91 -7.89 0.47 -7.35
N GLY A 92 -8.80 0.83 -6.45
CA GLY A 92 -9.49 -0.13 -5.59
C GLY A 92 -10.33 -1.14 -6.38
N ALA A 93 -11.09 -0.67 -7.38
CA ALA A 93 -11.89 -1.56 -8.25
C ALA A 93 -10.99 -2.49 -9.09
N ALA A 94 -9.89 -1.97 -9.64
CA ALA A 94 -8.96 -2.76 -10.42
C ALA A 94 -8.21 -3.80 -9.55
N ASP A 95 -7.88 -3.47 -8.30
CA ASP A 95 -7.23 -4.42 -7.37
C ASP A 95 -8.12 -5.61 -7.10
N ALA A 96 -9.37 -5.37 -6.72
CA ALA A 96 -10.35 -6.42 -6.52
C ALA A 96 -10.51 -7.29 -7.79
N GLY A 97 -10.62 -6.62 -8.97
CA GLY A 97 -10.76 -7.29 -10.27
C GLY A 97 -9.57 -8.16 -10.64
N MET A 98 -8.36 -7.62 -10.57
CA MET A 98 -7.15 -8.33 -10.97
C MET A 98 -6.86 -9.53 -10.08
N ASN A 99 -6.93 -9.37 -8.76
CA ASN A 99 -6.71 -10.47 -7.84
C ASN A 99 -7.71 -11.62 -8.08
N THR A 100 -9.00 -11.29 -8.24
CA THR A 100 -10.04 -12.29 -8.52
C THR A 100 -9.82 -12.99 -9.86
N MET A 101 -9.53 -12.25 -10.94
CA MET A 101 -9.32 -12.85 -12.26
C MET A 101 -8.06 -13.71 -12.32
N VAL A 102 -6.99 -13.36 -11.60
CA VAL A 102 -5.78 -14.20 -11.50
C VAL A 102 -6.11 -15.52 -10.81
N VAL A 103 -6.93 -15.50 -9.75
CA VAL A 103 -7.38 -16.71 -9.06
C VAL A 103 -8.23 -17.56 -10.00
N TRP A 104 -9.16 -16.97 -10.75
CA TRP A 104 -9.98 -17.69 -11.73
C TRP A 104 -9.17 -18.31 -12.87
N ALA A 105 -8.20 -17.56 -13.41
CA ALA A 105 -7.35 -18.03 -14.49
C ALA A 105 -6.34 -19.12 -14.07
N ARG A 106 -6.05 -19.26 -12.79
CA ARG A 106 -4.98 -20.12 -12.26
C ARG A 106 -5.45 -20.97 -11.09
N VAL A 107 -6.62 -21.61 -11.23
CA VAL A 107 -7.21 -22.48 -10.20
C VAL A 107 -6.15 -23.45 -9.64
N GLY A 108 -5.98 -23.45 -8.31
CA GLY A 108 -5.01 -24.29 -7.60
C GLY A 108 -3.52 -23.89 -7.76
N LYS A 109 -3.19 -22.88 -8.57
CA LYS A 109 -1.81 -22.42 -8.83
C LYS A 109 -1.72 -20.89 -8.92
N ALA A 110 -2.57 -20.15 -8.23
CA ALA A 110 -2.63 -18.69 -8.32
C ALA A 110 -1.41 -17.98 -7.68
N GLY A 111 -0.74 -18.59 -6.70
CA GLY A 111 0.33 -17.97 -5.93
C GLY A 111 1.45 -17.34 -6.77
N PRO A 112 2.10 -18.04 -7.71
CA PRO A 112 3.13 -17.46 -8.57
C PRO A 112 2.62 -16.28 -9.41
N ALA A 113 1.38 -16.34 -9.91
CA ALA A 113 0.78 -15.29 -10.73
C ALA A 113 0.43 -14.05 -9.89
N LEU A 114 -0.08 -14.22 -8.67
CA LEU A 114 -0.29 -13.14 -7.72
C LEU A 114 1.02 -12.47 -7.33
N ASN A 115 2.09 -13.24 -7.10
CA ASN A 115 3.41 -12.68 -6.84
C ASN A 115 3.93 -11.84 -8.03
N ALA A 116 3.72 -12.31 -9.26
CA ALA A 116 4.05 -11.54 -10.45
C ALA A 116 3.22 -10.24 -10.57
N LEU A 117 1.94 -10.28 -10.21
CA LEU A 117 1.07 -9.10 -10.14
C LEU A 117 1.62 -8.07 -9.14
N HIS A 118 2.02 -8.52 -7.94
CA HIS A 118 2.60 -7.65 -6.93
C HIS A 118 3.99 -7.12 -7.29
N LEU A 119 4.77 -7.89 -8.07
CA LEU A 119 6.03 -7.39 -8.62
C LEU A 119 5.78 -6.27 -9.64
N MET A 120 4.81 -6.41 -10.53
CA MET A 120 4.43 -5.36 -11.48
C MET A 120 3.92 -4.10 -10.75
N PHE A 121 3.19 -4.28 -9.64
CA PHE A 121 2.84 -3.17 -8.75
C PHE A 121 4.09 -2.43 -8.24
N GLY A 122 5.09 -3.17 -7.72
CA GLY A 122 6.34 -2.60 -7.23
C GLY A 122 7.12 -1.85 -8.31
N ILE A 123 7.19 -2.40 -9.53
CA ILE A 123 7.81 -1.73 -10.68
C ILE A 123 7.08 -0.41 -11.01
N GLY A 124 5.74 -0.42 -11.03
CA GLY A 124 4.97 0.78 -11.26
C GLY A 124 5.19 1.85 -10.17
N ALA A 125 5.25 1.44 -8.92
CA ALA A 125 5.50 2.33 -7.79
C ALA A 125 6.90 2.96 -7.81
N LEU A 126 7.91 2.19 -8.24
CA LEU A 126 9.29 2.68 -8.43
C LEU A 126 9.40 3.66 -9.60
N LEU A 127 8.70 3.40 -10.72
CA LEU A 127 8.82 4.22 -11.93
C LEU A 127 8.02 5.52 -11.86
N ALA A 128 6.94 5.58 -11.07
CA ALA A 128 6.07 6.75 -11.02
C ALA A 128 6.78 8.03 -10.55
N PRO A 129 7.59 8.05 -9.48
CA PRO A 129 8.34 9.24 -9.10
C PRO A 129 9.25 9.77 -10.21
N LEU A 130 9.90 8.86 -10.95
CA LEU A 130 10.78 9.20 -12.06
C LEU A 130 9.99 9.77 -13.27
N ALA A 131 8.79 9.23 -13.51
CA ALA A 131 7.92 9.72 -14.57
C ALA A 131 7.38 11.12 -14.26
N VAL A 132 7.01 11.38 -12.99
CA VAL A 132 6.59 12.73 -12.54
C VAL A 132 7.74 13.72 -12.68
N ASP A 133 8.92 13.40 -12.15
CA ASP A 133 10.11 14.24 -12.26
C ASP A 133 10.44 14.59 -13.72
N ARG A 134 10.40 13.58 -14.61
CA ARG A 134 10.62 13.80 -16.05
C ARG A 134 9.56 14.68 -16.69
N SER A 135 8.29 14.50 -16.32
CA SER A 135 7.19 15.29 -16.84
C SER A 135 7.37 16.77 -16.45
N LEU A 136 7.63 17.03 -15.17
CA LEU A 136 7.83 18.38 -14.66
C LEU A 136 9.10 19.03 -15.26
N ALA A 137 10.21 18.31 -15.36
CA ALA A 137 11.44 18.82 -15.95
C ALA A 137 11.34 19.15 -17.46
N TRP A 138 10.41 18.51 -18.18
CA TRP A 138 10.30 18.67 -19.64
C TRP A 138 9.19 19.62 -20.07
N SER A 139 8.07 19.67 -19.34
CA SER A 139 6.89 20.45 -19.72
C SER A 139 6.35 21.36 -18.64
N ASP A 140 6.98 21.41 -17.46
CA ASP A 140 6.45 22.10 -16.26
C ASP A 140 5.03 21.65 -15.90
N ASP A 141 4.64 20.41 -16.30
CA ASP A 141 3.29 19.91 -16.18
C ASP A 141 3.25 18.38 -16.06
N LEU A 142 2.09 17.84 -15.68
CA LEU A 142 1.82 16.40 -15.55
C LEU A 142 1.24 15.74 -16.81
N TRP A 143 1.13 16.47 -17.94
CA TRP A 143 0.55 15.94 -19.18
C TRP A 143 1.31 14.76 -19.77
N LEU A 144 2.64 14.70 -19.62
CA LEU A 144 3.43 13.54 -20.06
C LEU A 144 3.07 12.29 -19.28
N VAL A 145 2.86 12.42 -17.96
CA VAL A 145 2.39 11.31 -17.12
C VAL A 145 1.00 10.88 -17.53
N ALA A 146 0.09 11.83 -17.77
CA ALA A 146 -1.27 11.55 -18.23
C ALA A 146 -1.28 10.84 -19.58
N ALA A 147 -0.43 11.25 -20.53
CA ALA A 147 -0.28 10.60 -21.82
C ALA A 147 0.26 9.16 -21.67
N LEU A 148 1.31 8.96 -20.87
CA LEU A 148 1.89 7.63 -20.62
C LEU A 148 0.86 6.70 -19.98
N VAL A 149 0.14 7.17 -18.95
CA VAL A 149 -0.93 6.41 -18.28
C VAL A 149 -2.04 6.06 -19.26
N THR A 150 -2.42 6.99 -20.15
CA THR A 150 -3.46 6.74 -21.17
C THR A 150 -3.01 5.63 -22.13
N VAL A 151 -1.79 5.72 -22.65
CA VAL A 151 -1.24 4.69 -23.56
C VAL A 151 -1.20 3.32 -22.85
N LEU A 152 -0.66 3.25 -21.64
CA LEU A 152 -0.61 2.01 -20.86
C LEU A 152 -2.02 1.48 -20.54
N GLY A 153 -2.98 2.38 -20.27
CA GLY A 153 -4.37 2.02 -20.04
C GLY A 153 -5.02 1.40 -21.27
N VAL A 154 -4.85 2.02 -22.46
CA VAL A 154 -5.36 1.49 -23.73
C VAL A 154 -4.73 0.13 -24.06
N VAL A 155 -3.40 -0.01 -23.93
CA VAL A 155 -2.69 -1.27 -24.15
C VAL A 155 -3.19 -2.34 -23.17
N SER A 156 -3.36 -2.00 -21.88
CA SER A 156 -3.90 -2.93 -20.88
C SER A 156 -5.31 -3.38 -21.24
N ALA A 157 -6.21 -2.44 -21.54
CA ALA A 157 -7.60 -2.74 -21.88
C ALA A 157 -7.71 -3.64 -23.13
N SER A 158 -6.86 -3.42 -24.15
CA SER A 158 -6.82 -4.25 -25.36
C SER A 158 -6.22 -5.64 -25.13
N SER A 159 -5.37 -5.80 -24.12
CA SER A 159 -4.65 -7.05 -23.83
C SER A 159 -5.34 -7.94 -22.79
N ILE A 160 -6.37 -7.45 -22.10
CA ILE A 160 -7.10 -8.22 -21.08
C ILE A 160 -7.91 -9.32 -21.77
N THR A 161 -7.53 -10.57 -21.53
CA THR A 161 -8.29 -11.75 -21.99
C THR A 161 -9.50 -12.01 -21.08
N ARG A 162 -10.63 -12.41 -21.68
CA ARG A 162 -11.82 -12.75 -20.93
C ARG A 162 -11.62 -14.08 -20.20
N HIS A 163 -11.86 -14.10 -18.93
CA HIS A 163 -11.91 -15.30 -18.09
C HIS A 163 -13.26 -15.33 -17.39
N GLU A 164 -13.96 -16.46 -17.51
CA GLU A 164 -15.23 -16.69 -16.82
C GLU A 164 -14.98 -17.20 -15.41
N ALA A 165 -15.91 -16.91 -14.51
CA ALA A 165 -15.86 -17.45 -13.16
C ALA A 165 -15.90 -18.99 -13.22
N PRO A 166 -15.10 -19.71 -12.41
CA PRO A 166 -15.15 -21.16 -12.36
C PRO A 166 -16.56 -21.62 -11.96
N SER A 167 -17.06 -22.63 -12.64
CA SER A 167 -18.42 -23.17 -12.47
C SER A 167 -18.64 -23.91 -11.13
N SER A 168 -17.57 -24.13 -10.36
CA SER A 168 -17.65 -24.73 -9.02
C SER A 168 -16.61 -24.09 -8.11
N PRO A 169 -16.93 -23.82 -6.83
CA PRO A 169 -15.90 -23.47 -5.86
C PRO A 169 -14.93 -24.66 -5.78
N THR A 170 -13.67 -24.42 -6.04
CA THR A 170 -12.64 -25.40 -5.73
C THR A 170 -12.67 -25.62 -4.23
N ALA A 171 -13.01 -26.81 -3.80
CA ALA A 171 -12.74 -27.26 -2.44
C ALA A 171 -11.20 -27.24 -2.30
N GLU A 172 -10.66 -26.13 -1.76
CA GLU A 172 -9.32 -26.16 -1.22
C GLU A 172 -9.33 -27.20 -0.09
N ASP A 173 -8.29 -28.02 -0.02
CA ASP A 173 -8.04 -28.92 1.13
C ASP A 173 -7.97 -28.05 2.39
N HIS A 174 -9.11 -27.84 3.02
CA HIS A 174 -9.23 -27.13 4.27
C HIS A 174 -8.64 -28.03 5.37
N VAL A 175 -7.36 -27.82 5.65
CA VAL A 175 -6.86 -28.19 6.98
C VAL A 175 -7.78 -27.46 7.97
N GLU A 176 -8.56 -28.20 8.76
CA GLU A 176 -9.45 -27.65 9.77
C GLU A 176 -8.61 -26.87 10.81
N ARG A 177 -8.51 -25.58 10.60
CA ARG A 177 -7.89 -24.65 11.56
C ARG A 177 -9.00 -23.89 12.26
N PRO A 178 -8.86 -23.58 13.56
CA PRO A 178 -9.85 -22.78 14.25
C PRO A 178 -10.02 -21.42 13.56
N PRO A 179 -11.25 -20.91 13.39
CA PRO A 179 -11.49 -19.62 12.78
C PRO A 179 -10.96 -18.49 13.67
N LEU A 180 -10.55 -17.38 13.04
CA LEU A 180 -10.22 -16.17 13.78
C LEU A 180 -11.44 -15.72 14.60
N ASN A 181 -11.27 -15.59 15.91
CA ASN A 181 -12.27 -14.93 16.74
C ASN A 181 -12.18 -13.40 16.59
N ASN A 182 -13.22 -12.68 17.03
CA ASN A 182 -13.30 -11.23 16.89
C ASN A 182 -12.13 -10.48 17.57
N THR A 183 -11.61 -10.97 18.69
CA THR A 183 -10.49 -10.36 19.41
C THR A 183 -9.20 -10.48 18.62
N VAL A 184 -8.88 -11.67 18.10
CA VAL A 184 -7.68 -11.89 17.27
C VAL A 184 -7.78 -11.05 15.99
N THR A 185 -8.96 -11.03 15.36
CA THR A 185 -9.21 -10.20 14.18
C THR A 185 -8.94 -8.72 14.46
N ALA A 186 -9.45 -8.17 15.57
CA ALA A 186 -9.23 -6.78 15.95
C ALA A 186 -7.74 -6.47 16.20
N VAL A 187 -7.04 -7.36 16.89
CA VAL A 187 -5.61 -7.22 17.19
C VAL A 187 -4.78 -7.24 15.90
N VAL A 188 -5.07 -8.13 14.97
CA VAL A 188 -4.40 -8.21 13.66
C VAL A 188 -4.75 -6.99 12.80
N ALA A 189 -6.03 -6.60 12.75
CA ALA A 189 -6.50 -5.44 12.00
C ALA A 189 -5.81 -4.14 12.46
N PHE A 190 -5.62 -3.95 13.75
CA PHE A 190 -4.93 -2.77 14.29
C PHE A 190 -3.44 -2.75 13.91
N PHE A 191 -2.77 -3.90 13.81
CA PHE A 191 -1.42 -3.95 13.25
C PHE A 191 -1.39 -3.43 11.81
N PHE A 192 -2.35 -3.85 10.97
CA PHE A 192 -2.42 -3.40 9.58
C PHE A 192 -2.76 -1.91 9.44
N LEU A 193 -3.56 -1.36 10.36
CA LEU A 193 -3.81 0.08 10.44
C LEU A 193 -2.48 0.84 10.66
N LEU A 194 -1.70 0.44 11.65
CA LEU A 194 -0.42 1.07 11.96
C LEU A 194 0.58 0.90 10.81
N TYR A 195 0.71 -0.31 10.30
CA TYR A 195 1.67 -0.63 9.26
C TYR A 195 1.39 0.13 7.95
N VAL A 196 0.17 0.03 7.42
CA VAL A 196 -0.20 0.69 6.15
C VAL A 196 -0.22 2.20 6.32
N GLY A 197 -0.64 2.69 7.48
CA GLY A 197 -0.54 4.12 7.81
C GLY A 197 0.90 4.64 7.72
N ALA A 198 1.85 3.93 8.31
CA ALA A 198 3.27 4.29 8.26
C ALA A 198 3.84 4.18 6.83
N GLU A 199 3.51 3.11 6.10
CA GLU A 199 3.93 2.88 4.71
C GLU A 199 3.50 4.02 3.80
N ILE A 200 2.18 4.33 3.78
CA ILE A 200 1.61 5.37 2.92
C ILE A 200 2.01 6.76 3.40
N GLY A 201 2.09 6.98 4.71
CA GLY A 201 2.58 8.23 5.27
C GLY A 201 4.01 8.55 4.85
N PHE A 202 4.91 7.56 4.90
CA PHE A 202 6.28 7.72 4.42
C PHE A 202 6.34 7.93 2.90
N GLY A 203 5.73 7.02 2.13
CA GLY A 203 5.75 7.07 0.66
C GLY A 203 5.12 8.34 0.09
N GLY A 204 4.14 8.91 0.79
CA GLY A 204 3.49 10.15 0.39
C GLY A 204 4.33 11.41 0.63
N TRP A 205 5.12 11.46 1.70
CA TRP A 205 5.81 12.67 2.13
C TRP A 205 7.34 12.62 2.04
N ILE A 206 7.94 11.49 1.65
CA ILE A 206 9.40 11.35 1.55
C ILE A 206 9.99 12.26 0.47
N PHE A 207 9.26 12.56 -0.59
CA PHE A 207 9.68 13.48 -1.64
C PHE A 207 9.87 14.89 -1.05
N THR A 208 8.84 15.44 -0.41
CA THR A 208 8.87 16.76 0.24
C THR A 208 9.95 16.83 1.30
N TYR A 209 10.10 15.79 2.13
CA TYR A 209 11.18 15.74 3.12
C TYR A 209 12.58 15.76 2.48
N ALA A 210 12.75 15.09 1.35
CA ALA A 210 14.02 15.05 0.61
C ALA A 210 14.36 16.42 -0.02
N GLU A 211 13.37 17.15 -0.54
CA GLU A 211 13.53 18.51 -1.04
C GLU A 211 14.00 19.45 0.09
N ASP A 212 13.32 19.44 1.21
CA ASP A 212 13.66 20.28 2.37
C ASP A 212 15.02 19.93 3.00
N ALA A 213 15.46 18.66 2.87
CA ALA A 213 16.80 18.24 3.24
C ALA A 213 17.90 18.75 2.26
N GLY A 214 17.53 19.55 1.27
CA GLY A 214 18.41 20.17 0.30
C GLY A 214 18.87 19.21 -0.82
N LEU A 215 18.09 18.18 -1.13
CA LEU A 215 18.30 17.36 -2.31
C LEU A 215 17.66 18.06 -3.50
N GLU A 216 18.47 18.41 -4.51
CA GLU A 216 18.06 19.21 -5.66
C GLU A 216 17.89 18.36 -6.93
N GLY A 217 17.19 18.90 -7.92
CA GLY A 217 16.92 18.27 -9.21
C GLY A 217 16.16 16.97 -9.04
N SER A 218 16.53 15.94 -9.78
CA SER A 218 15.86 14.63 -9.75
C SER A 218 16.13 13.78 -8.49
N ARG A 219 16.91 14.28 -7.51
CA ARG A 219 17.28 13.48 -6.31
C ARG A 219 16.12 13.14 -5.40
N PRO A 220 15.13 14.03 -5.11
CA PRO A 220 13.96 13.69 -4.32
C PRO A 220 13.13 12.55 -4.96
N ALA A 221 12.95 12.60 -6.30
CA ALA A 221 12.27 11.53 -7.03
C ALA A 221 13.05 10.20 -6.95
N LEU A 222 14.38 10.25 -7.04
CA LEU A 222 15.23 9.06 -6.88
C LEU A 222 15.17 8.49 -5.45
N VAL A 223 15.08 9.32 -4.41
CA VAL A 223 14.87 8.86 -3.02
C VAL A 223 13.53 8.14 -2.91
N THR A 224 12.47 8.72 -3.45
CA THR A 224 11.13 8.11 -3.44
C THR A 224 11.13 6.79 -4.22
N ALA A 225 11.78 6.75 -5.38
CA ALA A 225 11.97 5.53 -6.16
C ALA A 225 12.81 4.48 -5.40
N THR A 226 13.83 4.91 -4.64
CA THR A 226 14.64 4.02 -3.79
C THR A 226 13.79 3.38 -2.70
N PHE A 227 12.91 4.14 -2.04
CA PHE A 227 11.97 3.58 -1.06
C PHE A 227 11.08 2.50 -1.69
N TRP A 228 10.39 2.80 -2.78
CA TRP A 228 9.48 1.84 -3.42
C TRP A 228 10.22 0.64 -4.05
N GLY A 229 11.42 0.86 -4.61
CA GLY A 229 12.27 -0.20 -5.13
C GLY A 229 12.76 -1.15 -4.02
N ALA A 230 13.25 -0.60 -2.92
CA ALA A 230 13.67 -1.36 -1.76
C ALA A 230 12.49 -2.14 -1.13
N PHE A 231 11.30 -1.51 -1.09
CA PHE A 231 10.07 -2.14 -0.66
C PHE A 231 9.70 -3.36 -1.52
N ALA A 232 9.76 -3.24 -2.84
CA ALA A 232 9.53 -4.35 -3.75
C ALA A 232 10.57 -5.47 -3.57
N ILE A 233 11.85 -5.11 -3.41
CA ILE A 233 12.93 -6.07 -3.11
C ILE A 233 12.67 -6.78 -1.78
N GLY A 234 12.27 -6.05 -0.73
CA GLY A 234 11.93 -6.63 0.57
C GLY A 234 10.81 -7.67 0.47
N ARG A 235 9.77 -7.39 -0.31
CA ARG A 235 8.68 -8.35 -0.61
C ARG A 235 9.19 -9.60 -1.32
N LEU A 236 10.05 -9.44 -2.32
CA LEU A 236 10.64 -10.58 -3.05
C LEU A 236 11.52 -11.43 -2.15
N LEU A 237 12.36 -10.81 -1.33
CA LEU A 237 13.22 -11.51 -0.38
C LEU A 237 12.44 -12.24 0.71
N ALA A 238 11.26 -11.75 1.08
CA ALA A 238 10.39 -12.44 2.03
C ALA A 238 9.99 -13.85 1.57
N ILE A 239 9.88 -14.09 0.26
CA ILE A 239 9.46 -15.40 -0.28
C ILE A 239 10.42 -16.53 0.12
N PRO A 240 11.72 -16.49 -0.19
CA PRO A 240 12.67 -17.52 0.25
C PRO A 240 12.90 -17.49 1.77
N VAL A 241 12.92 -16.31 2.40
CA VAL A 241 13.18 -16.18 3.83
C VAL A 241 12.08 -16.81 4.68
N ASN A 242 10.81 -16.69 4.28
CA ASN A 242 9.69 -17.35 4.97
C ASN A 242 9.76 -18.88 4.93
N ARG A 243 10.59 -19.49 4.08
CA ARG A 243 10.79 -20.95 4.04
C ARG A 243 11.74 -21.44 5.13
N VAL A 244 12.63 -20.58 5.61
CA VAL A 244 13.71 -20.97 6.56
C VAL A 244 13.61 -20.23 7.90
N VAL A 245 12.93 -19.09 7.96
CA VAL A 245 12.79 -18.28 9.17
C VAL A 245 11.31 -18.22 9.58
N ARG A 246 11.07 -18.28 10.89
CA ARG A 246 9.69 -18.19 11.43
C ARG A 246 9.05 -16.85 11.10
N PRO A 247 7.79 -16.80 10.62
CA PRO A 247 7.11 -15.54 10.25
C PRO A 247 7.13 -14.48 11.36
N VAL A 248 6.95 -14.87 12.62
CA VAL A 248 7.03 -13.94 13.77
C VAL A 248 8.39 -13.24 13.83
N THR A 249 9.48 -13.99 13.65
CA THR A 249 10.84 -13.43 13.66
C THR A 249 11.01 -12.41 12.54
N ILE A 250 10.54 -12.72 11.33
CA ILE A 250 10.63 -11.81 10.18
C ILE A 250 9.86 -10.52 10.47
N VAL A 251 8.62 -10.61 10.96
CA VAL A 251 7.81 -9.43 11.27
C VAL A 251 8.48 -8.55 12.32
N VAL A 252 8.91 -9.14 13.46
CA VAL A 252 9.53 -8.38 14.54
C VAL A 252 10.84 -7.74 14.09
N THR A 253 11.70 -8.49 13.38
CA THR A 253 12.97 -7.96 12.85
C THR A 253 12.72 -6.83 11.85
N SER A 254 11.76 -6.99 10.95
CA SER A 254 11.37 -5.97 9.97
C SER A 254 10.85 -4.71 10.66
N CYS A 255 9.94 -4.84 11.64
CA CYS A 255 9.46 -3.69 12.41
C CYS A 255 10.61 -3.00 13.18
N SER A 256 11.52 -3.77 13.77
CA SER A 256 12.69 -3.22 14.49
C SER A 256 13.60 -2.43 13.53
N LEU A 257 13.87 -2.99 12.35
CA LEU A 257 14.70 -2.33 11.34
C LEU A 257 14.03 -1.06 10.80
N SER A 258 12.71 -1.06 10.64
CA SER A 258 11.93 0.15 10.30
C SER A 258 12.11 1.24 11.35
N VAL A 259 12.01 0.90 12.64
CA VAL A 259 12.21 1.85 13.75
C VAL A 259 13.64 2.41 13.76
N VAL A 260 14.64 1.56 13.54
CA VAL A 260 16.06 1.98 13.47
C VAL A 260 16.28 2.93 12.30
N ALA A 261 15.77 2.60 11.11
CA ALA A 261 15.92 3.45 9.91
C ALA A 261 15.31 4.84 10.12
N LEU A 262 14.07 4.89 10.62
CA LEU A 262 13.37 6.14 10.89
C LEU A 262 14.01 6.92 12.06
N GLY A 263 14.45 6.23 13.10
CA GLY A 263 15.21 6.82 14.21
C GLY A 263 16.49 7.48 13.73
N THR A 264 17.21 6.85 12.79
CA THR A 264 18.40 7.43 12.15
C THR A 264 18.06 8.72 11.40
N MET A 265 16.94 8.75 10.65
CA MET A 265 16.49 9.97 9.95
C MET A 265 16.17 11.10 10.93
N VAL A 266 15.49 10.78 12.05
CA VAL A 266 15.13 11.76 13.08
C VAL A 266 16.37 12.32 13.79
N VAL A 267 17.33 11.47 14.17
CA VAL A 267 18.55 11.88 14.88
C VAL A 267 19.50 12.66 13.98
N ALA A 268 19.58 12.28 12.70
CA ALA A 268 20.44 12.94 11.72
C ALA A 268 19.85 14.27 11.17
N ASP A 269 18.64 14.62 11.58
CA ASP A 269 17.93 15.88 11.36
C ASP A 269 18.09 16.44 9.91
N GLY A 270 17.66 15.67 8.94
CA GLY A 270 17.69 16.07 7.52
C GLY A 270 19.05 15.93 6.82
N ALA A 271 20.04 15.31 7.44
CA ALA A 271 21.29 15.02 6.75
C ALA A 271 21.03 14.17 5.49
N ARG A 272 21.53 14.62 4.34
CA ARG A 272 21.25 14.02 3.02
C ARG A 272 21.51 12.51 2.97
N TRP A 273 22.58 12.04 3.63
CA TRP A 273 22.90 10.61 3.69
C TRP A 273 21.82 9.80 4.44
N SER A 274 21.24 10.38 5.50
CA SER A 274 20.21 9.70 6.28
C SER A 274 18.89 9.57 5.53
N VAL A 275 18.57 10.50 4.65
CA VAL A 275 17.41 10.45 3.76
C VAL A 275 17.51 9.23 2.82
N TRP A 276 18.68 9.04 2.18
CA TRP A 276 18.93 7.91 1.29
C TRP A 276 18.94 6.57 2.02
N ILE A 277 19.70 6.46 3.10
CA ILE A 277 19.82 5.23 3.87
C ILE A 277 18.49 4.89 4.55
N GLY A 278 17.82 5.90 5.12
CA GLY A 278 16.51 5.74 5.74
C GLY A 278 15.46 5.24 4.75
N ALA A 279 15.37 5.86 3.56
CA ALA A 279 14.44 5.41 2.51
C ALA A 279 14.71 3.98 2.06
N ALA A 280 15.98 3.62 1.84
CA ALA A 280 16.36 2.28 1.42
C ALA A 280 16.06 1.22 2.49
N ILE A 281 16.49 1.46 3.74
CA ILE A 281 16.33 0.48 4.82
C ILE A 281 14.86 0.39 5.25
N TYR A 282 14.16 1.54 5.34
CA TYR A 282 12.74 1.53 5.69
C TYR A 282 11.92 0.80 4.61
N GLY A 283 12.15 1.09 3.32
CA GLY A 283 11.49 0.37 2.23
C GLY A 283 11.73 -1.13 2.30
N LEU A 284 13.01 -1.54 2.39
CA LEU A 284 13.38 -2.96 2.47
C LEU A 284 12.71 -3.68 3.64
N SER A 285 12.62 -3.01 4.79
CA SER A 285 12.05 -3.58 6.01
C SER A 285 10.52 -3.53 6.03
N ALA A 286 9.90 -2.55 5.42
CA ALA A 286 8.44 -2.45 5.34
C ALA A 286 7.85 -3.49 4.38
N GLY A 287 8.52 -3.77 3.26
CA GLY A 287 8.04 -4.69 2.22
C GLY A 287 7.54 -6.05 2.71
N PRO A 288 8.27 -6.79 3.55
CA PRO A 288 7.87 -8.12 4.02
C PRO A 288 6.77 -8.11 5.09
N GLN A 289 6.47 -6.99 5.77
CA GLN A 289 5.60 -6.98 6.95
C GLN A 289 4.17 -7.44 6.62
N TYR A 290 3.57 -6.94 5.54
CA TYR A 290 2.20 -7.29 5.16
C TYR A 290 2.05 -8.78 4.81
N PRO A 291 2.76 -9.31 3.81
CA PRO A 291 2.60 -10.70 3.40
C PRO A 291 2.99 -11.69 4.50
N THR A 292 4.03 -11.38 5.28
CA THR A 292 4.48 -12.25 6.36
C THR A 292 3.50 -12.25 7.53
N MET A 293 2.85 -11.13 7.86
CA MET A 293 1.82 -11.09 8.89
C MET A 293 0.60 -11.91 8.47
N ILE A 294 0.15 -11.81 7.22
CA ILE A 294 -0.94 -12.66 6.70
C ILE A 294 -0.55 -14.14 6.79
N ALA A 295 0.67 -14.49 6.36
CA ALA A 295 1.17 -15.86 6.45
C ALA A 295 1.26 -16.37 7.90
N LEU A 296 1.62 -15.50 8.86
CA LEU A 296 1.64 -15.83 10.28
C LEU A 296 0.25 -16.19 10.81
N VAL A 297 -0.76 -15.42 10.42
CA VAL A 297 -2.16 -15.65 10.81
C VAL A 297 -2.65 -16.95 10.17
N ASP A 298 -2.49 -17.09 8.85
CA ASP A 298 -3.00 -18.23 8.09
C ASP A 298 -2.31 -19.56 8.46
N ALA A 299 -1.06 -19.52 8.91
CA ALA A 299 -0.35 -20.71 9.38
C ALA A 299 -1.00 -21.37 10.62
N ARG A 300 -1.80 -20.65 11.40
CA ARG A 300 -2.33 -21.10 12.69
C ARG A 300 -3.84 -21.03 12.83
N LEU A 301 -4.48 -20.13 12.10
CA LEU A 301 -5.89 -19.82 12.19
C LEU A 301 -6.45 -19.66 10.77
N SER A 302 -7.72 -20.04 10.54
CA SER A 302 -8.34 -19.84 9.23
C SER A 302 -8.81 -18.40 9.05
N LEU A 303 -8.35 -17.75 7.98
CA LEU A 303 -8.80 -16.42 7.57
C LEU A 303 -10.22 -16.54 6.96
N THR A 304 -11.20 -15.99 7.64
CA THR A 304 -12.56 -15.87 7.09
C THR A 304 -12.68 -14.62 6.24
N ALA A 305 -13.62 -14.60 5.28
CA ALA A 305 -13.93 -13.42 4.48
C ALA A 305 -14.25 -12.19 5.35
N LYS A 306 -14.95 -12.38 6.47
CA LYS A 306 -15.26 -11.33 7.45
C LYS A 306 -13.99 -10.79 8.10
N ALA A 307 -13.07 -11.63 8.55
CA ALA A 307 -11.81 -11.21 9.16
C ALA A 307 -10.93 -10.45 8.17
N THR A 308 -10.82 -10.95 6.92
CA THR A 308 -10.11 -10.28 5.84
C THR A 308 -10.67 -8.87 5.57
N ALA A 309 -12.01 -8.74 5.53
CA ALA A 309 -12.64 -7.43 5.32
C ALA A 309 -12.30 -6.44 6.45
N TRP A 310 -12.27 -6.87 7.72
CA TRP A 310 -11.86 -6.03 8.84
C TRP A 310 -10.38 -5.62 8.77
N ILE A 311 -9.51 -6.54 8.39
CA ILE A 311 -8.07 -6.28 8.22
C ILE A 311 -7.84 -5.24 7.13
N VAL A 312 -8.46 -5.43 5.96
CA VAL A 312 -8.34 -4.50 4.82
C VAL A 312 -8.96 -3.14 5.15
N GLY A 313 -10.13 -3.13 5.82
CA GLY A 313 -10.76 -1.89 6.28
C GLY A 313 -9.88 -1.09 7.26
N ALA A 314 -9.26 -1.76 8.21
CA ALA A 314 -8.33 -1.12 9.15
C ALA A 314 -7.07 -0.57 8.44
N ALA A 315 -6.52 -1.32 7.47
CA ALA A 315 -5.42 -0.86 6.62
C ALA A 315 -5.80 0.43 5.86
N ALA A 316 -7.00 0.48 5.28
CA ALA A 316 -7.51 1.67 4.59
C ALA A 316 -7.67 2.88 5.53
N ILE A 317 -8.12 2.65 6.78
CA ILE A 317 -8.18 3.70 7.80
C ILE A 317 -6.78 4.23 8.13
N GLY A 318 -5.79 3.37 8.25
CA GLY A 318 -4.39 3.77 8.45
C GLY A 318 -3.86 4.62 7.29
N ALA A 319 -4.09 4.17 6.05
CA ALA A 319 -3.72 4.90 4.83
C ALA A 319 -4.42 6.27 4.70
N LEU A 320 -5.59 6.42 5.32
CA LEU A 320 -6.32 7.69 5.37
C LEU A 320 -5.75 8.62 6.46
N ILE A 321 -5.60 8.12 7.68
CA ILE A 321 -5.33 8.98 8.85
C ILE A 321 -3.89 9.49 8.86
N VAL A 322 -2.90 8.62 8.62
CA VAL A 322 -1.48 8.97 8.84
C VAL A 322 -0.99 10.00 7.82
N PRO A 323 -1.09 9.77 6.48
CA PRO A 323 -0.61 10.77 5.52
C PRO A 323 -1.39 12.09 5.60
N THR A 324 -2.71 12.03 5.86
CA THR A 324 -3.55 13.22 6.05
C THR A 324 -3.14 14.03 7.27
N GLY A 325 -2.82 13.36 8.38
CA GLY A 325 -2.40 14.02 9.61
C GLY A 325 -0.98 14.63 9.54
N ILE A 326 -0.11 14.10 8.67
CA ILE A 326 1.25 14.63 8.46
C ILE A 326 1.18 16.02 7.80
N GLY A 327 0.29 16.25 6.82
CA GLY A 327 0.22 17.52 6.10
C GLY A 327 0.11 18.77 6.98
N PRO A 328 -0.91 18.90 7.84
CA PRO A 328 -1.04 20.05 8.76
C PRO A 328 0.14 20.19 9.73
N LEU A 329 0.79 19.07 10.08
CA LEU A 329 1.98 19.10 10.93
C LEU A 329 3.20 19.64 10.18
N ILE A 330 3.31 19.37 8.87
CA ILE A 330 4.33 19.96 8.00
C ILE A 330 4.10 21.47 7.90
N ASP A 331 2.87 21.93 7.68
CA ASP A 331 2.55 23.37 7.66
C ASP A 331 2.93 24.07 8.97
N ALA A 332 2.73 23.41 10.11
CA ALA A 332 3.00 23.97 11.43
C ALA A 332 4.48 23.91 11.87
N SER A 333 5.23 22.89 11.45
CA SER A 333 6.52 22.55 12.07
C SER A 333 7.59 22.05 11.07
N GLY A 334 7.30 22.12 9.76
CA GLY A 334 8.21 21.69 8.70
C GLY A 334 8.20 20.18 8.46
N SER A 335 8.82 19.78 7.35
CA SER A 335 8.82 18.40 6.86
C SER A 335 9.56 17.40 7.75
N SER A 336 10.45 17.88 8.64
CA SER A 336 11.10 17.04 9.67
C SER A 336 10.11 16.36 10.61
N THR A 337 8.85 16.77 10.59
CA THR A 337 7.74 16.10 11.32
C THR A 337 7.38 14.76 10.72
N MET A 338 7.52 14.57 9.40
CA MET A 338 7.19 13.31 8.73
C MET A 338 7.94 12.11 9.32
N PRO A 339 9.29 12.07 9.37
CA PRO A 339 9.98 10.91 9.93
C PRO A 339 9.66 10.69 11.43
N LYS A 340 9.34 11.75 12.20
CA LYS A 340 8.96 11.65 13.62
C LYS A 340 7.60 10.96 13.78
N VAL A 341 6.60 11.34 12.99
CA VAL A 341 5.26 10.73 13.00
C VAL A 341 5.35 9.27 12.56
N VAL A 342 6.02 9.01 11.44
CA VAL A 342 6.16 7.64 10.91
C VAL A 342 6.96 6.75 11.88
N LEU A 343 7.98 7.29 12.57
CA LEU A 343 8.70 6.59 13.63
C LEU A 343 7.78 6.22 14.79
N GLY A 344 6.96 7.15 15.26
CA GLY A 344 6.00 6.90 16.35
C GLY A 344 5.00 5.79 15.98
N VAL A 345 4.43 5.84 14.78
CA VAL A 345 3.50 4.83 14.28
C VAL A 345 4.20 3.47 14.10
N SER A 346 5.42 3.46 13.54
CA SER A 346 6.20 2.23 13.35
C SER A 346 6.66 1.62 14.68
N ALA A 347 7.01 2.43 15.68
CA ALA A 347 7.34 1.96 17.03
C ALA A 347 6.11 1.34 17.72
N ALA A 348 4.94 1.96 17.58
CA ALA A 348 3.68 1.37 18.02
C ALA A 348 3.41 0.04 17.29
N GLY A 349 3.66 -0.03 15.98
CA GLY A 349 3.57 -1.24 15.16
C GLY A 349 4.50 -2.35 15.63
N LEU A 350 5.74 -2.03 16.00
CA LEU A 350 6.69 -2.98 16.58
C LEU A 350 6.15 -3.56 17.91
N VAL A 351 5.75 -2.71 18.84
CA VAL A 351 5.16 -3.16 20.12
C VAL A 351 3.95 -4.04 19.86
N TRP A 352 3.08 -3.60 18.93
CA TRP A 352 1.86 -4.32 18.60
C TRP A 352 2.11 -5.66 17.90
N SER A 353 3.18 -5.78 17.10
CA SER A 353 3.57 -7.05 16.48
C SER A 353 3.89 -8.13 17.51
N LEU A 354 4.47 -7.74 18.66
CA LEU A 354 4.71 -8.66 19.78
C LEU A 354 3.39 -9.10 20.45
N VAL A 355 2.42 -8.19 20.56
CA VAL A 355 1.07 -8.51 21.07
C VAL A 355 0.39 -9.51 20.12
N VAL A 356 0.42 -9.26 18.80
CA VAL A 356 -0.13 -10.16 17.78
C VAL A 356 0.48 -11.55 17.92
N GLY A 357 1.81 -11.64 18.00
CA GLY A 357 2.51 -12.93 18.15
C GLY A 357 2.06 -13.72 19.38
N ARG A 358 1.87 -13.03 20.53
CA ARG A 358 1.37 -13.66 21.78
C ARG A 358 -0.07 -14.11 21.67
N VAL A 359 -0.94 -13.27 21.10
CA VAL A 359 -2.38 -13.53 20.97
C VAL A 359 -2.63 -14.71 20.03
N ILE A 360 -1.97 -14.74 18.87
CA ILE A 360 -2.06 -15.87 17.93
C ILE A 360 -1.54 -17.16 18.57
N SER A 361 -0.43 -17.11 19.31
CA SER A 361 0.14 -18.30 19.99
C SER A 361 -0.82 -18.87 21.04
N ARG A 362 -1.56 -18.03 21.75
CA ARG A 362 -2.56 -18.46 22.74
C ARG A 362 -3.82 -19.03 22.07
N ALA A 363 -4.29 -18.38 21.01
CA ALA A 363 -5.48 -18.80 20.29
C ALA A 363 -5.31 -20.13 19.55
N SER A 364 -4.08 -20.50 19.18
CA SER A 364 -3.73 -21.76 18.52
C SER A 364 -3.32 -22.90 19.47
N ALA A 365 -3.27 -22.64 20.79
CA ALA A 365 -2.99 -23.70 21.77
C ALA A 365 -4.21 -24.62 21.90
N PRO A 366 -4.04 -25.98 21.86
CA PRO A 366 -5.12 -26.91 22.10
C PRO A 366 -5.73 -26.66 23.49
N ASP A 367 -7.05 -26.68 23.55
CA ASP A 367 -7.77 -26.50 24.82
C ASP A 367 -7.38 -27.64 25.79
N ARG A 368 -6.77 -27.28 26.89
CA ARG A 368 -6.31 -28.25 27.92
C ARG A 368 -7.46 -29.06 28.53
N THR A 369 -8.70 -28.63 28.29
CA THR A 369 -9.91 -29.33 28.79
C THR A 369 -10.24 -30.58 28.00
N ASP A 370 -9.82 -30.69 26.73
CA ASP A 370 -10.08 -31.91 25.93
C ASP A 370 -9.12 -33.07 26.27
N VAL A 371 -7.99 -32.80 26.91
CA VAL A 371 -7.01 -33.85 27.33
C VAL A 371 -7.48 -34.57 28.59
N LEU A 372 -8.48 -34.07 29.31
CA LEU A 372 -8.98 -34.62 30.56
C LEU A 372 -10.35 -35.33 30.45
N ARG A 373 -10.88 -35.59 29.25
CA ARG A 373 -12.04 -36.46 29.08
C ARG A 373 -11.58 -37.91 29.05
N PRO A 374 -11.81 -38.69 30.12
CA PRO A 374 -11.58 -40.14 30.07
C PRO A 374 -12.55 -40.76 29.05
N ALA A 375 -12.05 -41.75 28.28
CA ALA A 375 -12.77 -42.54 27.29
C ALA A 375 -13.91 -43.34 27.89
#